data_62b3d4286f6e24afddea97b61c7ddda2
#
_entry.id   62b3d4286f6e24afddea97b61c7ddda2
#
_cell.length_a   1.000
_cell.length_b   1.000
_cell.length_c   1.000
_cell.angle_alpha   90.00
_cell.angle_beta   90.00
_cell.angle_gamma   90.00
#
_symmetry.space_group_name_H-M   'P 1'
#
loop_
_entity.id
_entity.type
_entity.pdbx_description
1 polymer ?
#
loop_
_entity_poly.entity_id
_entity_poly.type
_entity_poly.pdbx_seq_one_letter_code
_entity_poly.pdbx_strand_id
1 'polypeptide(L)'
;VAVVGATGAVGEEVFRVMEELNFPVNKVIPLASARSAGSTIEFLNKDITVLELTETVFEEQEVEIAFFCAGGSISEKFAKFAVEAGAVVIDNTSHFRMDPKVPLVVPEVNPDDIGLWRETGIIANPNCSTIQMVQSLKPLDDLYGIKRVDVSTYQAVSGAGKSGMEELVQQMQDFFAFRLDETEIKAFAHQIALNVIPQ
;
A
#
# COMPACT_ATOMS: atom_id res chain seq x y z
N VAL A 1 11.62 -11.75 -2.39
CA VAL A 1 10.45 -10.85 -2.30
C VAL A 1 10.92 -9.42 -2.09
N ALA A 2 10.44 -8.47 -2.90
CA ALA A 2 10.72 -7.05 -2.72
C ALA A 2 9.52 -6.31 -2.09
N VAL A 3 9.81 -5.30 -1.27
CA VAL A 3 8.80 -4.37 -0.72
C VAL A 3 9.17 -2.95 -1.12
N VAL A 4 8.44 -2.39 -2.07
CA VAL A 4 8.61 -1.02 -2.58
C VAL A 4 7.87 -0.04 -1.68
N GLY A 5 8.58 0.91 -1.11
CA GLY A 5 8.08 1.79 -0.04
C GLY A 5 8.27 1.18 1.35
N ALA A 6 9.33 0.40 1.52
CA ALA A 6 9.66 -0.37 2.71
C ALA A 6 9.70 0.45 4.02
N THR A 7 10.09 1.72 3.94
CA THR A 7 10.18 2.64 5.10
C THR A 7 8.88 3.40 5.38
N GLY A 8 7.84 3.16 4.57
CA GLY A 8 6.50 3.73 4.76
C GLY A 8 5.66 2.91 5.73
N ALA A 9 4.57 3.50 6.24
CA ALA A 9 3.69 2.84 7.21
C ALA A 9 3.14 1.49 6.70
N VAL A 10 2.74 1.40 5.43
CA VAL A 10 2.24 0.16 4.83
C VAL A 10 3.37 -0.84 4.60
N GLY A 11 4.56 -0.37 4.15
CA GLY A 11 5.72 -1.24 3.95
C GLY A 11 6.18 -1.90 5.24
N GLU A 12 6.27 -1.14 6.33
CA GLU A 12 6.59 -1.68 7.67
C GLU A 12 5.56 -2.74 8.11
N GLU A 13 4.29 -2.50 7.83
CA GLU A 13 3.22 -3.44 8.15
C GLU A 13 3.30 -4.73 7.32
N VAL A 14 3.72 -4.66 6.05
CA VAL A 14 3.95 -5.84 5.22
C VAL A 14 5.01 -6.75 5.84
N PHE A 15 6.13 -6.20 6.34
CA PHE A 15 7.15 -7.00 7.03
C PHE A 15 6.59 -7.66 8.28
N ARG A 16 5.87 -6.90 9.13
CA ARG A 16 5.24 -7.41 10.35
C ARG A 16 4.29 -8.58 10.05
N VAL A 17 3.42 -8.44 9.04
CA VAL A 17 2.47 -9.49 8.65
C VAL A 17 3.18 -10.71 8.07
N MET A 18 4.24 -10.52 7.28
CA MET A 18 5.05 -11.63 6.77
C MET A 18 5.68 -12.45 7.90
N GLU A 19 6.15 -11.79 8.97
CA GLU A 19 6.65 -12.47 10.17
C GLU A 19 5.55 -13.23 10.91
N GLU A 20 4.42 -12.59 11.18
CA GLU A 20 3.29 -13.19 11.89
C GLU A 20 2.74 -14.43 11.18
N LEU A 21 2.66 -14.38 9.85
CA LEU A 21 2.18 -15.48 9.04
C LEU A 21 3.26 -16.53 8.72
N ASN A 22 4.48 -16.36 9.19
CA ASN A 22 5.63 -17.18 8.82
C ASN A 22 5.71 -17.36 7.29
N PHE A 23 5.58 -16.24 6.56
CA PHE A 23 5.56 -16.25 5.10
C PHE A 23 6.84 -16.88 4.55
N PRO A 24 6.75 -17.87 3.65
CA PRO A 24 7.91 -18.61 3.16
C PRO A 24 8.73 -17.75 2.20
N VAL A 25 9.72 -17.05 2.71
CA VAL A 25 10.61 -16.18 1.94
C VAL A 25 12.08 -16.54 2.18
N ASN A 26 12.85 -16.67 1.10
CA ASN A 26 14.29 -16.90 1.18
C ASN A 26 15.08 -15.60 1.37
N LYS A 27 14.65 -14.54 0.69
CA LYS A 27 15.31 -13.23 0.70
C LYS A 27 14.26 -12.13 0.64
N VAL A 28 14.37 -11.15 1.53
CA VAL A 28 13.56 -9.93 1.53
C VAL A 28 14.42 -8.75 1.08
N ILE A 29 13.87 -7.91 0.21
CA ILE A 29 14.56 -6.79 -0.42
C ILE A 29 13.75 -5.53 -0.14
N PRO A 30 14.08 -4.76 0.92
CA PRO A 30 13.42 -3.51 1.18
C PRO A 30 13.90 -2.43 0.20
N LEU A 31 12.95 -1.84 -0.53
CA LEU A 31 13.21 -0.81 -1.54
C LEU A 31 12.57 0.52 -1.13
N ALA A 32 13.32 1.60 -1.22
CA ALA A 32 12.84 2.95 -0.95
C ALA A 32 13.53 4.00 -1.84
N SER A 33 13.19 5.27 -1.65
CA SER A 33 13.84 6.37 -2.36
C SER A 33 15.33 6.50 -1.96
N ALA A 34 16.14 7.16 -2.78
CA ALA A 34 17.55 7.49 -2.49
C ALA A 34 17.74 8.09 -1.10
N ARG A 35 16.77 8.89 -0.60
CA ARG A 35 16.83 9.50 0.74
C ARG A 35 16.84 8.47 1.87
N SER A 36 16.16 7.34 1.69
CA SER A 36 16.04 6.28 2.71
C SER A 36 16.97 5.10 2.44
N ALA A 37 17.61 5.04 1.28
CA ALA A 37 18.60 4.02 0.96
C ALA A 37 19.77 4.06 1.94
N GLY A 38 20.26 2.88 2.34
CA GLY A 38 21.31 2.72 3.35
C GLY A 38 20.81 2.67 4.79
N SER A 39 19.54 2.99 5.07
CA SER A 39 18.91 2.69 6.37
C SER A 39 18.68 1.19 6.54
N THR A 40 18.30 0.76 7.74
CA THR A 40 18.00 -0.65 8.03
C THR A 40 16.56 -0.85 8.43
N ILE A 41 16.04 -2.02 8.13
CA ILE A 41 14.74 -2.53 8.60
C ILE A 41 15.02 -3.86 9.30
N GLU A 42 14.44 -4.06 10.47
CA GLU A 42 14.48 -5.34 11.16
C GLU A 42 13.44 -6.29 10.55
N PHE A 43 13.87 -7.50 10.21
CA PHE A 43 12.99 -8.60 9.78
C PHE A 43 13.55 -9.93 10.28
N LEU A 44 12.76 -10.71 10.99
CA LEU A 44 13.14 -11.97 11.63
C LEU A 44 14.40 -11.83 12.53
N ASN A 45 14.45 -10.76 13.32
CA ASN A 45 15.57 -10.39 14.21
C ASN A 45 16.90 -10.17 13.44
N LYS A 46 16.84 -9.74 12.19
CA LYS A 46 18.00 -9.38 11.38
C LYS A 46 17.82 -7.99 10.79
N ASP A 47 18.85 -7.19 10.84
CA ASP A 47 18.92 -5.91 10.15
C ASP A 47 19.14 -6.13 8.65
N ILE A 48 18.22 -5.64 7.83
CA ILE A 48 18.30 -5.70 6.38
C ILE A 48 18.47 -4.27 5.85
N THR A 49 19.49 -4.06 5.04
CA THR A 49 19.76 -2.74 4.44
C THR A 49 18.71 -2.43 3.37
N VAL A 50 18.13 -1.23 3.46
CA VAL A 50 17.22 -0.68 2.47
C VAL A 50 18.02 -0.27 1.23
N LEU A 51 17.61 -0.80 0.07
CA LEU A 51 18.21 -0.44 -1.21
C LEU A 51 17.43 0.70 -1.88
N GLU A 52 18.12 1.42 -2.76
CA GLU A 52 17.47 2.41 -3.60
C GLU A 52 16.58 1.72 -4.65
N LEU A 53 15.37 2.25 -4.83
CA LEU A 53 14.47 1.84 -5.90
C LEU A 53 14.97 2.40 -7.23
N THR A 54 15.54 1.55 -8.06
CA THR A 54 16.00 1.84 -9.42
C THR A 54 15.24 1.01 -10.45
N GLU A 55 15.39 1.30 -11.72
CA GLU A 55 14.75 0.54 -12.80
C GLU A 55 15.32 -0.88 -12.92
N THR A 56 16.58 -1.09 -12.53
CA THR A 56 17.31 -2.36 -12.68
C THR A 56 17.31 -3.23 -11.42
N VAL A 57 16.91 -2.68 -10.26
CA VAL A 57 17.02 -3.37 -8.96
C VAL A 57 16.24 -4.70 -8.92
N PHE A 58 15.14 -4.80 -9.64
CA PHE A 58 14.32 -6.02 -9.66
C PHE A 58 15.06 -7.18 -10.36
N GLU A 59 15.73 -6.91 -11.46
CA GLU A 59 16.55 -7.88 -12.18
C GLU A 59 17.83 -8.21 -11.39
N GLU A 60 18.57 -7.19 -10.92
CA GLU A 60 19.80 -7.35 -10.14
C GLU A 60 19.59 -8.18 -8.86
N GLN A 61 18.42 -8.11 -8.26
CA GLN A 61 18.08 -8.80 -7.01
C GLN A 61 17.27 -10.08 -7.24
N GLU A 62 16.99 -10.46 -8.51
CA GLU A 62 16.23 -11.65 -8.88
C GLU A 62 14.87 -11.71 -8.15
N VAL A 63 14.09 -10.61 -8.25
CA VAL A 63 12.83 -10.47 -7.54
C VAL A 63 11.75 -11.34 -8.19
N GLU A 64 11.11 -12.22 -7.42
CA GLU A 64 9.99 -13.05 -7.88
C GLU A 64 8.62 -12.44 -7.55
N ILE A 65 8.51 -11.73 -6.40
CA ILE A 65 7.29 -11.05 -5.95
C ILE A 65 7.66 -9.65 -5.49
N ALA A 66 6.92 -8.64 -5.92
CA ALA A 66 7.12 -7.25 -5.53
C ALA A 66 5.84 -6.63 -4.97
N PHE A 67 5.82 -6.29 -3.67
CA PHE A 67 4.76 -5.52 -3.04
C PHE A 67 5.00 -4.03 -3.27
N PHE A 68 4.03 -3.33 -3.86
CA PHE A 68 4.10 -1.89 -4.11
C PHE A 68 3.26 -1.13 -3.08
N CYS A 69 3.93 -0.37 -2.20
CA CYS A 69 3.34 0.34 -1.07
C CYS A 69 3.74 1.83 -1.01
N ALA A 70 4.36 2.37 -2.08
CA ALA A 70 4.97 3.70 -2.07
C ALA A 70 4.11 4.82 -2.68
N GLY A 71 2.85 4.51 -3.05
CA GLY A 71 1.93 5.44 -3.70
C GLY A 71 1.84 5.26 -5.22
N GLY A 72 0.71 5.74 -5.81
CA GLY A 72 0.34 5.45 -7.20
C GLY A 72 1.36 5.88 -8.24
N SER A 73 2.01 7.04 -8.08
CA SER A 73 3.04 7.51 -9.00
C SER A 73 4.29 6.62 -9.05
N ILE A 74 4.60 5.95 -7.95
CA ILE A 74 5.70 4.98 -7.90
C ILE A 74 5.29 3.69 -8.59
N SER A 75 4.07 3.21 -8.38
CA SER A 75 3.54 2.05 -9.10
C SER A 75 3.49 2.30 -10.60
N GLU A 76 2.97 3.45 -11.04
CA GLU A 76 2.94 3.87 -12.44
C GLU A 76 4.33 3.81 -13.09
N LYS A 77 5.34 4.32 -12.40
CA LYS A 77 6.69 4.42 -12.93
C LYS A 77 7.42 3.07 -12.94
N PHE A 78 7.35 2.32 -11.84
CA PHE A 78 8.28 1.22 -11.57
C PHE A 78 7.66 -0.18 -11.71
N ALA A 79 6.32 -0.36 -11.68
CA ALA A 79 5.73 -1.69 -11.76
C ALA A 79 6.11 -2.44 -13.03
N LYS A 80 6.21 -1.74 -14.17
CA LYS A 80 6.62 -2.32 -15.44
C LYS A 80 8.01 -2.96 -15.39
N PHE A 81 8.97 -2.34 -14.69
CA PHE A 81 10.33 -2.88 -14.59
C PHE A 81 10.38 -4.14 -13.72
N ALA A 82 9.53 -4.20 -12.66
CA ALA A 82 9.38 -5.43 -11.88
C ALA A 82 8.80 -6.57 -12.74
N VAL A 83 7.77 -6.29 -13.53
CA VAL A 83 7.16 -7.27 -14.44
C VAL A 83 8.16 -7.70 -15.53
N GLU A 84 8.88 -6.78 -16.15
CA GLU A 84 9.92 -7.07 -17.16
C GLU A 84 11.05 -7.92 -16.59
N ALA A 85 11.39 -7.76 -15.32
CA ALA A 85 12.33 -8.62 -14.58
C ALA A 85 11.76 -10.00 -14.20
N GLY A 86 10.50 -10.27 -14.53
CA GLY A 86 9.82 -11.54 -14.24
C GLY A 86 9.13 -11.63 -12.87
N ALA A 87 9.06 -10.54 -12.13
CA ALA A 87 8.36 -10.51 -10.85
C ALA A 87 6.84 -10.39 -11.03
N VAL A 88 6.09 -11.02 -10.12
CA VAL A 88 4.66 -10.73 -9.95
C VAL A 88 4.52 -9.51 -9.05
N VAL A 89 3.83 -8.48 -9.52
CA VAL A 89 3.56 -7.26 -8.77
C VAL A 89 2.24 -7.40 -8.01
N ILE A 90 2.27 -7.13 -6.71
CA ILE A 90 1.08 -6.96 -5.87
C ILE A 90 1.01 -5.48 -5.50
N ASP A 91 0.11 -4.75 -6.17
CA ASP A 91 0.01 -3.30 -5.99
C ASP A 91 -1.04 -2.91 -4.96
N ASN A 92 -0.59 -2.36 -3.85
CA ASN A 92 -1.46 -1.83 -2.79
C ASN A 92 -1.88 -0.36 -3.02
N THR A 93 -1.45 0.26 -4.11
CA THR A 93 -1.82 1.63 -4.45
C THR A 93 -3.15 1.70 -5.19
N SER A 94 -3.61 2.90 -5.51
CA SER A 94 -4.84 3.07 -6.30
C SER A 94 -4.61 3.02 -7.82
N HIS A 95 -3.35 2.95 -8.28
CA HIS A 95 -3.02 3.20 -9.68
C HIS A 95 -3.69 2.21 -10.64
N PHE A 96 -3.57 0.93 -10.37
CA PHE A 96 -4.09 -0.12 -11.26
C PHE A 96 -5.51 -0.57 -10.97
N ARG A 97 -6.16 -0.08 -9.91
CA ARG A 97 -7.49 -0.57 -9.48
C ARG A 97 -8.59 -0.44 -10.53
N MET A 98 -8.50 0.55 -11.40
CA MET A 98 -9.49 0.81 -12.44
C MET A 98 -9.05 0.34 -13.83
N ASP A 99 -7.90 -0.30 -13.95
CA ASP A 99 -7.46 -0.90 -15.21
C ASP A 99 -8.20 -2.22 -15.43
N PRO A 100 -9.02 -2.36 -16.50
CA PRO A 100 -9.82 -3.55 -16.74
C PRO A 100 -8.98 -4.82 -17.04
N LYS A 101 -7.68 -4.67 -17.32
CA LYS A 101 -6.77 -5.78 -17.57
C LYS A 101 -6.08 -6.29 -16.31
N VAL A 102 -6.09 -5.50 -15.24
CA VAL A 102 -5.44 -5.84 -13.97
C VAL A 102 -6.50 -6.39 -13.01
N PRO A 103 -6.36 -7.64 -12.53
CA PRO A 103 -7.31 -8.18 -11.58
C PRO A 103 -7.26 -7.42 -10.25
N LEU A 104 -8.44 -6.98 -9.78
CA LEU A 104 -8.65 -6.37 -8.47
C LEU A 104 -9.12 -7.47 -7.52
N VAL A 105 -8.26 -7.92 -6.60
CA VAL A 105 -8.48 -9.15 -5.86
C VAL A 105 -8.56 -8.95 -4.36
N VAL A 106 -9.60 -9.54 -3.77
CA VAL A 106 -9.70 -9.88 -2.35
C VAL A 106 -9.78 -11.40 -2.26
N PRO A 107 -8.73 -12.11 -1.78
CA PRO A 107 -8.64 -13.57 -1.85
C PRO A 107 -9.85 -14.32 -1.26
N GLU A 108 -10.49 -13.76 -0.22
CA GLU A 108 -11.67 -14.34 0.42
C GLU A 108 -12.97 -14.11 -0.36
N VAL A 109 -12.94 -13.25 -1.40
CA VAL A 109 -14.12 -12.84 -2.16
C VAL A 109 -14.07 -13.37 -3.59
N ASN A 110 -12.95 -13.18 -4.27
CA ASN A 110 -12.78 -13.55 -5.67
C ASN A 110 -11.41 -14.22 -5.95
N PRO A 111 -11.06 -15.31 -5.26
CA PRO A 111 -9.75 -15.98 -5.39
C PRO A 111 -9.47 -16.48 -6.82
N ASP A 112 -10.50 -16.82 -7.57
CA ASP A 112 -10.37 -17.34 -8.94
C ASP A 112 -9.79 -16.28 -9.90
N ASP A 113 -10.01 -14.99 -9.62
CA ASP A 113 -9.51 -13.89 -10.42
C ASP A 113 -7.98 -13.71 -10.29
N ILE A 114 -7.36 -14.29 -9.24
CA ILE A 114 -5.89 -14.24 -9.07
C ILE A 114 -5.20 -14.72 -10.35
N GLY A 115 -5.70 -15.78 -11.00
CA GLY A 115 -5.10 -16.34 -12.21
C GLY A 115 -4.95 -15.36 -13.38
N LEU A 116 -5.73 -14.29 -13.40
CA LEU A 116 -5.71 -13.26 -14.46
C LEU A 116 -4.44 -12.39 -14.43
N TRP A 117 -3.66 -12.40 -13.34
CA TRP A 117 -2.39 -11.68 -13.27
C TRP A 117 -1.44 -11.99 -14.44
N ARG A 118 -1.57 -13.17 -15.04
CA ARG A 118 -0.69 -13.62 -16.14
C ARG A 118 -0.77 -12.74 -17.37
N GLU A 119 -1.83 -11.96 -17.54
CA GLU A 119 -1.97 -11.03 -18.67
C GLU A 119 -1.05 -9.80 -18.50
N THR A 120 -0.94 -9.28 -17.28
CA THR A 120 -0.24 -8.02 -17.01
C THR A 120 0.97 -8.15 -16.09
N GLY A 121 1.13 -9.27 -15.40
CA GLY A 121 2.12 -9.44 -14.33
C GLY A 121 1.73 -8.77 -13.01
N ILE A 122 0.52 -8.17 -12.92
CA ILE A 122 0.12 -7.32 -11.81
C ILE A 122 -1.20 -7.82 -11.20
N ILE A 123 -1.29 -7.76 -9.87
CA ILE A 123 -2.51 -7.93 -9.08
C ILE A 123 -2.73 -6.62 -8.32
N ALA A 124 -3.88 -5.99 -8.47
CA ALA A 124 -4.26 -4.82 -7.69
C ALA A 124 -4.96 -5.23 -6.39
N ASN A 125 -4.56 -4.60 -5.28
CA ASN A 125 -5.21 -4.74 -3.99
C ASN A 125 -6.20 -3.59 -3.79
N PRO A 126 -7.46 -3.85 -3.41
CA PRO A 126 -8.47 -2.81 -3.24
C PRO A 126 -8.18 -1.84 -2.09
N ASN A 127 -9.02 -0.82 -1.95
CA ASN A 127 -8.98 0.08 -0.80
C ASN A 127 -9.24 -0.69 0.51
N CYS A 128 -8.54 -0.33 1.58
CA CYS A 128 -8.60 -1.01 2.87
C CYS A 128 -10.01 -1.12 3.46
N SER A 129 -10.82 -0.06 3.39
CA SER A 129 -12.22 -0.11 3.86
C SER A 129 -13.11 -0.96 2.94
N THR A 130 -12.82 -0.98 1.63
CA THR A 130 -13.51 -1.85 0.67
C THR A 130 -13.26 -3.32 0.98
N ILE A 131 -12.01 -3.72 1.26
CA ILE A 131 -11.67 -5.11 1.58
C ILE A 131 -12.50 -5.61 2.76
N GLN A 132 -12.52 -4.88 3.86
CA GLN A 132 -13.28 -5.23 5.07
C GLN A 132 -14.78 -5.35 4.77
N MET A 133 -15.32 -4.43 3.99
CA MET A 133 -16.74 -4.41 3.61
C MET A 133 -17.10 -5.63 2.76
N VAL A 134 -16.35 -5.91 1.69
CA VAL A 134 -16.71 -6.98 0.77
C VAL A 134 -16.53 -8.37 1.38
N GLN A 135 -15.57 -8.56 2.27
CA GLN A 135 -15.45 -9.79 3.06
C GLN A 135 -16.69 -10.07 3.90
N SER A 136 -17.26 -9.03 4.50
CA SER A 136 -18.50 -9.14 5.30
C SER A 136 -19.74 -9.34 4.43
N LEU A 137 -19.76 -8.73 3.25
CA LEU A 137 -20.92 -8.80 2.33
C LEU A 137 -20.94 -10.08 1.50
N LYS A 138 -19.79 -10.68 1.18
CA LYS A 138 -19.71 -11.85 0.30
C LYS A 138 -20.59 -13.02 0.74
N PRO A 139 -20.61 -13.47 2.00
CA PRO A 139 -21.50 -14.54 2.44
C PRO A 139 -23.00 -14.18 2.30
N LEU A 140 -23.34 -12.91 2.47
CA LEU A 140 -24.71 -12.44 2.30
C LEU A 140 -25.12 -12.41 0.82
N ASP A 141 -24.21 -12.00 -0.04
CA ASP A 141 -24.43 -12.00 -1.48
C ASP A 141 -24.64 -13.41 -2.03
N ASP A 142 -23.81 -14.36 -1.60
CA ASP A 142 -23.89 -15.77 -2.00
C ASP A 142 -25.22 -16.42 -1.58
N LEU A 143 -25.77 -16.04 -0.43
CA LEU A 143 -27.00 -16.62 0.09
C LEU A 143 -28.27 -15.94 -0.43
N TYR A 144 -28.24 -14.63 -0.59
CA TYR A 144 -29.45 -13.82 -0.81
C TYR A 144 -29.44 -12.96 -2.06
N GLY A 145 -28.27 -12.72 -2.66
CA GLY A 145 -28.09 -11.82 -3.80
C GLY A 145 -28.30 -10.35 -3.41
N ILE A 146 -27.21 -9.62 -3.20
CA ILE A 146 -27.25 -8.19 -2.86
C ILE A 146 -27.62 -7.39 -4.11
N LYS A 147 -28.66 -6.54 -4.01
CA LYS A 147 -29.08 -5.67 -5.11
C LYS A 147 -28.52 -4.27 -5.02
N ARG A 148 -28.23 -3.80 -3.82
CA ARG A 148 -27.73 -2.45 -3.58
C ARG A 148 -26.97 -2.36 -2.26
N VAL A 149 -25.90 -1.59 -2.25
CA VAL A 149 -25.15 -1.22 -1.05
C VAL A 149 -25.08 0.30 -0.98
N ASP A 150 -25.54 0.88 0.11
CA ASP A 150 -25.34 2.29 0.44
C ASP A 150 -24.35 2.34 1.60
N VAL A 151 -23.21 3.01 1.39
CA VAL A 151 -22.12 3.04 2.36
C VAL A 151 -21.59 4.45 2.57
N SER A 152 -21.30 4.77 3.82
CA SER A 152 -20.54 5.96 4.20
C SER A 152 -19.37 5.53 5.07
N THR A 153 -18.17 6.03 4.79
CA THR A 153 -16.96 5.67 5.53
C THR A 153 -16.31 6.89 6.16
N TYR A 154 -15.74 6.70 7.34
CA TYR A 154 -14.80 7.63 7.96
C TYR A 154 -13.44 6.95 8.02
N GLN A 155 -12.46 7.49 7.31
CA GLN A 155 -11.14 6.90 7.21
C GLN A 155 -10.10 7.75 7.94
N ALA A 156 -9.19 7.07 8.65
CA ALA A 156 -8.11 7.73 9.37
C ALA A 156 -7.04 8.30 8.42
N VAL A 157 -6.30 9.28 8.90
CA VAL A 157 -5.19 9.92 8.18
C VAL A 157 -4.03 8.97 7.83
N SER A 158 -3.96 7.81 8.50
CA SER A 158 -2.95 6.78 8.23
C SER A 158 -2.97 6.28 6.78
N GLY A 159 -4.13 6.37 6.11
CA GLY A 159 -4.25 6.08 4.67
C GLY A 159 -3.43 7.00 3.77
N ALA A 160 -3.11 8.21 4.22
CA ALA A 160 -2.20 9.14 3.55
C ALA A 160 -0.70 8.89 3.90
N GLY A 161 -0.42 7.82 4.65
CA GLY A 161 0.94 7.45 5.05
C GLY A 161 1.53 8.30 6.17
N LYS A 162 2.84 8.18 6.37
CA LYS A 162 3.56 8.90 7.44
C LYS A 162 3.38 10.41 7.36
N SER A 163 3.43 10.99 6.16
CA SER A 163 3.27 12.44 5.97
C SER A 163 1.91 12.96 6.44
N GLY A 164 0.83 12.22 6.20
CA GLY A 164 -0.50 12.58 6.68
C GLY A 164 -0.61 12.52 8.21
N MET A 165 0.00 11.50 8.81
CA MET A 165 0.04 11.37 10.29
C MET A 165 0.89 12.48 10.92
N GLU A 166 2.06 12.79 10.36
CA GLU A 166 2.95 13.86 10.82
C GLU A 166 2.26 15.23 10.73
N GLU A 167 1.57 15.49 9.60
CA GLU A 167 0.80 16.74 9.44
C GLU A 167 -0.32 16.86 10.47
N LEU A 168 -1.08 15.79 10.75
CA LEU A 168 -2.09 15.81 11.79
C LEU A 168 -1.48 16.12 13.15
N VAL A 169 -0.36 15.47 13.50
CA VAL A 169 0.35 15.71 14.78
C VAL A 169 0.81 17.16 14.87
N GLN A 170 1.40 17.70 13.82
CA GLN A 170 1.84 19.08 13.78
C GLN A 170 0.66 20.06 13.95
N GLN A 171 -0.43 19.86 13.22
CA GLN A 171 -1.63 20.71 13.33
C GLN A 171 -2.26 20.62 14.74
N MET A 172 -2.23 19.46 15.38
CA MET A 172 -2.71 19.33 16.76
C MET A 172 -1.82 20.07 17.75
N GLN A 173 -0.50 20.04 17.58
CA GLN A 173 0.45 20.81 18.38
C GLN A 173 0.21 22.33 18.21
N ASP A 174 0.03 22.78 16.97
CA ASP A 174 -0.24 24.19 16.67
C ASP A 174 -1.61 24.64 17.22
N PHE A 175 -2.62 23.76 17.20
CA PHE A 175 -3.90 24.02 17.83
C PHE A 175 -3.76 24.28 19.35
N PHE A 176 -3.05 23.42 20.07
CA PHE A 176 -2.81 23.61 21.49
C PHE A 176 -1.90 24.82 21.81
N ALA A 177 -1.09 25.25 20.85
CA ALA A 177 -0.28 26.46 20.94
C ALA A 177 -1.01 27.74 20.49
N PHE A 178 -2.30 27.65 20.11
CA PHE A 178 -3.09 28.74 19.57
C PHE A 178 -2.51 29.36 18.28
N ARG A 179 -1.89 28.52 17.42
CA ARG A 179 -1.25 28.92 16.15
C ARG A 179 -1.75 28.11 14.95
N LEU A 180 -2.91 27.51 15.03
CA LEU A 180 -3.44 26.63 13.97
C LEU A 180 -3.57 27.37 12.62
N ASP A 181 -3.86 28.65 12.65
CA ASP A 181 -3.98 29.49 11.42
C ASP A 181 -2.63 29.70 10.71
N GLU A 182 -1.51 29.42 11.36
CA GLU A 182 -0.16 29.55 10.81
C GLU A 182 0.38 28.22 10.24
N THR A 183 -0.35 27.11 10.43
CA THR A 183 0.12 25.78 10.05
C THR A 183 0.10 25.59 8.54
N GLU A 184 1.20 25.06 8.00
CA GLU A 184 1.26 24.64 6.60
C GLU A 184 0.40 23.38 6.35
N ILE A 185 -0.33 23.40 5.24
CA ILE A 185 -1.10 22.25 4.75
C ILE A 185 -0.34 21.67 3.54
N LYS A 186 0.08 20.39 3.63
CA LYS A 186 0.94 19.74 2.63
C LYS A 186 0.39 18.40 2.13
N ALA A 187 -0.03 17.54 3.04
CA ALA A 187 -0.49 16.20 2.72
C ALA A 187 -1.98 16.14 2.34
N PHE A 188 -2.76 17.13 2.77
CA PHE A 188 -4.20 17.21 2.51
C PHE A 188 -4.56 18.49 1.76
N ALA A 189 -5.76 18.53 1.17
CA ALA A 189 -6.26 19.74 0.50
C ALA A 189 -6.67 20.83 1.49
N HIS A 190 -6.97 20.44 2.74
CA HIS A 190 -7.44 21.33 3.81
C HIS A 190 -6.86 20.87 5.15
N GLN A 191 -6.94 21.76 6.17
CA GLN A 191 -6.64 21.39 7.54
C GLN A 191 -7.38 20.10 7.92
N ILE A 192 -6.65 19.11 8.45
CA ILE A 192 -7.21 17.82 8.86
C ILE A 192 -7.46 17.74 10.38
N ALA A 193 -6.68 18.46 11.18
CA ALA A 193 -6.92 18.49 12.64
C ALA A 193 -8.31 19.04 12.94
N LEU A 194 -9.08 18.30 13.77
CA LEU A 194 -10.46 18.64 14.15
C LEU A 194 -11.42 18.81 12.98
N ASN A 195 -11.16 18.15 11.86
CA ASN A 195 -11.94 18.28 10.65
C ASN A 195 -12.22 16.92 9.98
N VAL A 196 -13.15 16.93 9.04
CA VAL A 196 -13.45 15.83 8.11
C VAL A 196 -13.38 16.40 6.70
N ILE A 197 -12.54 15.80 5.85
CA ILE A 197 -12.38 16.22 4.46
C ILE A 197 -13.17 15.24 3.59
N PRO A 198 -14.26 15.65 2.92
CA PRO A 198 -14.98 14.81 1.96
C PRO A 198 -14.10 14.48 0.76
N GLN A 199 -14.25 13.26 0.26
CA GLN A 199 -13.56 12.77 -0.95
C GLN A 199 -14.57 12.34 -2.00
#